data_bb7a548e2129cae7277803727a0aa3cf
#
_entry.id   bb7a548e2129cae7277803727a0aa3cf
#
_cell.length_a   1.000
_cell.length_b   1.000
_cell.length_c   1.000
_cell.angle_alpha   90.00
_cell.angle_beta   90.00
_cell.angle_gamma   90.00
#
_symmetry.space_group_name_H-M   'P 1'
#
loop_
_entity.id
_entity.type
_entity.pdbx_description
1 polymer ?
#
loop_
_entity_poly.entity_id
_entity_poly.type
_entity_poly.pdbx_seq_one_letter_code
_entity_poly.pdbx_strand_id
1 'polypeptide(L)'
;CQAKDLNHFLDNLPTTKRLILNGDVFDSWDFRRLKSSHFKILAKLRHLSTLIDVIWIHGNHDGPSEIVSHLLGSNVHEEYIFVSGGKKIICTHGDKFDDFITDYPITVIIADYLYHFLQKLDNDFYWAKLAKMSSKTFLKCIEKVKTKAIKYKDKMKCDLICVGHTHCPEANEGTYFNSGCWTEKASTFLLVDNGTITLEKYEENYISI
;
A
#
# COMPACT_ATOMS: atom_id res chain seq x y z
N CYS A 1 2.71 9.92 6.33
CA CYS A 1 1.42 9.20 6.36
C CYS A 1 0.37 10.11 6.98
N GLN A 2 -0.86 10.01 6.51
CA GLN A 2 -2.05 10.65 7.07
C GLN A 2 -2.49 9.88 8.35
N ALA A 3 -1.63 9.96 9.38
CA ALA A 3 -1.77 9.13 10.59
C ALA A 3 -3.10 9.37 11.33
N LYS A 4 -3.64 10.59 11.27
CA LYS A 4 -4.95 10.91 11.88
C LYS A 4 -6.07 10.17 11.16
N ASP A 5 -6.06 10.23 9.83
CA ASP A 5 -7.08 9.60 8.97
C ASP A 5 -7.02 8.08 9.07
N LEU A 6 -5.80 7.49 9.03
CA LEU A 6 -5.62 6.05 9.21
C LEU A 6 -6.10 5.61 10.59
N ASN A 7 -5.81 6.37 11.65
CA ASN A 7 -6.27 6.06 12.98
C ASN A 7 -7.80 6.07 13.08
N HIS A 8 -8.46 7.06 12.47
CA HIS A 8 -9.91 7.15 12.41
C HIS A 8 -10.52 6.03 11.55
N PHE A 9 -9.91 5.70 10.40
CA PHE A 9 -10.34 4.57 9.57
C PHE A 9 -10.31 3.25 10.34
N LEU A 10 -9.24 2.98 11.09
CA LEU A 10 -9.12 1.76 11.89
C LEU A 10 -10.13 1.69 13.05
N ASP A 11 -10.60 2.84 13.58
CA ASP A 11 -11.68 2.89 14.57
C ASP A 11 -13.04 2.57 13.95
N ASN A 12 -13.22 2.88 12.68
CA ASN A 12 -14.48 2.74 11.94
C ASN A 12 -14.33 1.72 10.79
N LEU A 13 -13.47 0.73 11.00
CA LEU A 13 -13.23 -0.30 10.00
C LEU A 13 -14.53 -1.01 9.65
N PRO A 14 -14.90 -1.14 8.35
CA PRO A 14 -16.06 -1.93 7.94
C PRO A 14 -15.99 -3.35 8.51
N THR A 15 -17.15 -3.95 8.76
CA THR A 15 -17.21 -5.35 9.21
C THR A 15 -16.45 -6.22 8.21
N THR A 16 -15.30 -6.72 8.62
CA THR A 16 -14.41 -7.50 7.78
C THR A 16 -13.82 -8.69 8.53
N LYS A 17 -13.49 -9.74 7.82
CA LYS A 17 -12.78 -10.90 8.37
C LYS A 17 -11.27 -10.70 8.36
N ARG A 18 -10.78 -9.81 7.49
CA ARG A 18 -9.35 -9.65 7.22
C ARG A 18 -8.99 -8.23 6.85
N LEU A 19 -7.88 -7.75 7.39
CA LEU A 19 -7.20 -6.53 7.01
C LEU A 19 -5.84 -6.89 6.41
N ILE A 20 -5.57 -6.46 5.17
CA ILE A 20 -4.29 -6.68 4.50
C ILE A 20 -3.54 -5.34 4.43
N LEU A 21 -2.41 -5.26 5.10
CA LEU A 21 -1.46 -4.16 4.99
C LEU A 21 -0.51 -4.49 3.84
N ASN A 22 -0.68 -3.79 2.71
CA ASN A 22 -0.04 -4.18 1.44
C ASN A 22 1.34 -3.55 1.23
N GLY A 23 2.18 -3.61 2.25
CA GLY A 23 3.56 -3.12 2.24
C GLY A 23 3.71 -1.63 2.51
N ASP A 24 4.94 -1.21 2.78
CA ASP A 24 5.32 0.17 3.08
C ASP A 24 4.48 0.80 4.20
N VAL A 25 4.22 0.03 5.25
CA VAL A 25 3.53 0.50 6.45
C VAL A 25 4.42 1.52 7.18
N PHE A 26 5.72 1.33 7.09
CA PHE A 26 6.71 2.29 7.53
C PHE A 26 7.32 3.03 6.35
N ASP A 27 7.57 4.32 6.51
CA ASP A 27 8.32 5.15 5.55
C ASP A 27 9.84 4.87 5.62
N SER A 28 10.29 4.31 6.72
CA SER A 28 11.69 3.96 6.97
C SER A 28 11.79 3.07 8.20
N TRP A 29 12.77 2.16 8.20
CA TRP A 29 13.11 1.33 9.36
C TRP A 29 13.81 2.11 10.50
N ASP A 30 14.07 3.42 10.35
CA ASP A 30 14.50 4.28 11.45
C ASP A 30 13.30 4.66 12.33
N PHE A 31 12.98 3.80 13.28
CA PHE A 31 11.85 3.97 14.20
C PHE A 31 11.95 5.22 15.10
N ARG A 32 13.11 5.90 15.16
CA ARG A 32 13.24 7.21 15.84
C ARG A 32 12.41 8.29 15.16
N ARG A 33 12.02 8.10 13.89
CA ARG A 33 11.14 9.00 13.12
C ARG A 33 9.66 8.83 13.47
N LEU A 34 9.29 7.76 14.17
CA LEU A 34 7.91 7.51 14.57
C LEU A 34 7.47 8.50 15.66
N LYS A 35 6.31 9.10 15.44
CA LYS A 35 5.63 9.97 16.39
C LYS A 35 4.63 9.16 17.24
N SER A 36 4.13 9.74 18.33
CA SER A 36 3.12 9.11 19.18
C SER A 36 1.86 8.65 18.42
N SER A 37 1.47 9.39 17.37
CA SER A 37 0.35 8.99 16.50
C SER A 37 0.61 7.69 15.75
N HIS A 38 1.84 7.42 15.34
CA HIS A 38 2.22 6.17 14.67
C HIS A 38 2.19 4.99 15.64
N PHE A 39 2.67 5.18 16.87
CA PHE A 39 2.60 4.13 17.92
C PHE A 39 1.15 3.78 18.29
N LYS A 40 0.22 4.75 18.26
CA LYS A 40 -1.21 4.48 18.43
C LYS A 40 -1.76 3.58 17.33
N ILE A 41 -1.35 3.80 16.08
CA ILE A 41 -1.74 2.95 14.94
C ILE A 41 -1.22 1.53 15.13
N LEU A 42 0.07 1.37 15.50
CA LEU A 42 0.65 0.06 15.75
C LEU A 42 -0.07 -0.70 16.88
N ALA A 43 -0.36 -0.03 17.99
CA ALA A 43 -1.12 -0.60 19.09
C ALA A 43 -2.53 -1.04 18.64
N LYS A 44 -3.16 -0.26 17.78
CA LYS A 44 -4.49 -0.56 17.22
C LYS A 44 -4.44 -1.77 16.28
N LEU A 45 -3.45 -1.84 15.39
CA LEU A 45 -3.22 -2.99 14.51
C LEU A 45 -2.96 -4.26 15.33
N ARG A 46 -2.17 -4.15 16.41
CA ARG A 46 -1.95 -5.26 17.34
C ARG A 46 -3.26 -5.70 18.02
N HIS A 47 -4.09 -4.76 18.44
CA HIS A 47 -5.39 -5.09 19.02
C HIS A 47 -6.29 -5.75 17.97
N LEU A 48 -6.40 -5.19 16.77
CA LEU A 48 -7.19 -5.76 15.67
C LEU A 48 -6.77 -7.19 15.34
N SER A 49 -5.46 -7.50 15.40
CA SER A 49 -4.97 -8.86 15.14
C SER A 49 -5.44 -9.92 16.14
N THR A 50 -6.05 -9.51 17.26
CA THR A 50 -6.71 -10.43 18.19
C THR A 50 -8.19 -10.69 17.85
N LEU A 51 -8.77 -9.90 16.95
CA LEU A 51 -10.17 -9.92 16.58
C LEU A 51 -10.41 -10.43 15.16
N ILE A 52 -9.53 -10.07 14.23
CA ILE A 52 -9.59 -10.42 12.80
C ILE A 52 -8.22 -10.85 12.29
N ASP A 53 -8.17 -11.44 11.09
CA ASP A 53 -6.90 -11.72 10.41
C ASP A 53 -6.24 -10.41 9.97
N VAL A 54 -5.14 -9.99 10.60
CA VAL A 54 -4.30 -8.89 10.13
C VAL A 54 -3.09 -9.48 9.42
N ILE A 55 -3.04 -9.32 8.10
CA ILE A 55 -1.98 -9.82 7.24
C ILE A 55 -1.07 -8.66 6.87
N TRP A 56 0.23 -8.78 7.13
CA TRP A 56 1.21 -7.80 6.71
C TRP A 56 2.04 -8.35 5.56
N ILE A 57 1.99 -7.65 4.44
CA ILE A 57 2.85 -7.91 3.27
C ILE A 57 4.04 -6.96 3.36
N HIS A 58 5.25 -7.49 3.16
CA HIS A 58 6.48 -6.72 3.21
C HIS A 58 6.57 -5.74 2.04
N GLY A 59 6.92 -4.49 2.34
CA GLY A 59 7.28 -3.47 1.36
C GLY A 59 8.75 -3.10 1.48
N ASN A 60 9.31 -2.47 0.45
CA ASN A 60 10.73 -2.15 0.40
C ASN A 60 11.18 -1.08 1.43
N HIS A 61 10.25 -0.35 2.04
CA HIS A 61 10.52 0.62 3.11
C HIS A 61 10.34 0.05 4.53
N ASP A 62 9.72 -1.12 4.69
CA ASP A 62 9.35 -1.67 6.00
C ASP A 62 10.55 -2.14 6.86
N GLY A 63 11.74 -2.27 6.27
CA GLY A 63 12.88 -2.83 6.95
C GLY A 63 12.81 -4.36 7.12
N PRO A 64 13.74 -4.98 7.87
CA PRO A 64 13.80 -6.43 7.99
C PRO A 64 12.51 -7.03 8.55
N SER A 65 11.93 -7.99 7.84
CA SER A 65 10.64 -8.63 8.18
C SER A 65 10.63 -9.27 9.56
N GLU A 66 11.77 -9.78 10.03
CA GLU A 66 11.94 -10.34 11.37
C GLU A 66 11.70 -9.31 12.47
N ILE A 67 12.24 -8.09 12.31
CA ILE A 67 12.06 -7.00 13.28
C ILE A 67 10.59 -6.58 13.31
N VAL A 68 9.98 -6.41 12.15
CA VAL A 68 8.58 -6.00 12.02
C VAL A 68 7.65 -7.05 12.61
N SER A 69 7.88 -8.33 12.35
CA SER A 69 7.08 -9.41 12.90
C SER A 69 7.12 -9.47 14.43
N HIS A 70 8.29 -9.26 15.02
CA HIS A 70 8.44 -9.20 16.48
C HIS A 70 7.74 -7.97 17.09
N LEU A 71 7.81 -6.82 16.42
CA LEU A 71 7.18 -5.59 16.89
C LEU A 71 5.65 -5.72 16.98
N LEU A 72 5.04 -6.43 16.05
CA LEU A 72 3.58 -6.59 15.97
C LEU A 72 3.07 -7.92 16.50
N GLY A 73 3.96 -8.90 16.70
CA GLY A 73 3.58 -10.27 17.07
C GLY A 73 2.73 -10.95 16.01
N SER A 74 2.97 -10.63 14.72
CA SER A 74 2.34 -11.24 13.56
C SER A 74 3.35 -11.53 12.47
N ASN A 75 3.09 -12.53 11.64
CA ASN A 75 3.96 -12.87 10.54
C ASN A 75 3.89 -11.81 9.43
N VAL A 76 5.06 -11.49 8.87
CA VAL A 76 5.19 -10.68 7.66
C VAL A 76 5.39 -11.60 6.47
N HIS A 77 4.66 -11.36 5.40
CA HIS A 77 4.63 -12.18 4.19
C HIS A 77 5.19 -11.41 3.00
N GLU A 78 5.85 -12.05 2.07
CA GLU A 78 6.24 -11.47 0.77
C GLU A 78 5.03 -11.29 -0.15
N GLU A 79 4.07 -12.19 0.01
CA GLU A 79 2.80 -12.18 -0.73
C GLU A 79 1.76 -12.99 0.02
N TYR A 80 0.50 -12.72 -0.26
CA TYR A 80 -0.61 -13.43 0.37
C TYR A 80 -1.65 -13.82 -0.68
N ILE A 81 -2.03 -15.10 -0.68
CA ILE A 81 -3.02 -15.64 -1.62
C ILE A 81 -4.24 -16.12 -0.84
N PHE A 82 -5.42 -15.72 -1.30
CA PHE A 82 -6.69 -16.14 -0.71
C PHE A 82 -7.77 -16.30 -1.79
N VAL A 83 -8.89 -16.88 -1.40
CA VAL A 83 -10.06 -17.04 -2.26
C VAL A 83 -11.22 -16.20 -1.73
N SER A 84 -11.87 -15.47 -2.62
CA SER A 84 -13.10 -14.72 -2.36
C SER A 84 -14.05 -14.87 -3.55
N GLY A 85 -15.31 -15.23 -3.30
CA GLY A 85 -16.31 -15.44 -4.36
C GLY A 85 -15.88 -16.41 -5.47
N GLY A 86 -15.10 -17.44 -5.12
CA GLY A 86 -14.56 -18.42 -6.07
C GLY A 86 -13.34 -17.94 -6.87
N LYS A 87 -12.92 -16.67 -6.75
CA LYS A 87 -11.72 -16.13 -7.39
C LYS A 87 -10.50 -16.24 -6.48
N LYS A 88 -9.39 -16.67 -7.03
CA LYS A 88 -8.08 -16.73 -6.37
C LYS A 88 -7.38 -15.39 -6.54
N ILE A 89 -7.14 -14.69 -5.44
CA ILE A 89 -6.58 -13.34 -5.39
C ILE A 89 -5.20 -13.39 -4.78
N ILE A 90 -4.21 -12.75 -5.41
CA ILE A 90 -2.88 -12.57 -4.86
C ILE A 90 -2.67 -11.09 -4.50
N CYS A 91 -2.19 -10.84 -3.29
CA CYS A 91 -1.72 -9.54 -2.84
C CYS A 91 -0.20 -9.58 -2.67
N THR A 92 0.47 -8.56 -3.17
CA THR A 92 1.93 -8.35 -3.02
C THR A 92 2.19 -6.84 -3.05
N HIS A 93 3.27 -6.37 -2.42
CA HIS A 93 3.57 -4.93 -2.43
C HIS A 93 3.77 -4.40 -3.85
N GLY A 94 4.58 -5.04 -4.65
CA GLY A 94 4.77 -4.71 -6.06
C GLY A 94 6.15 -4.15 -6.41
N ASP A 95 6.99 -3.86 -5.43
CA ASP A 95 8.38 -3.40 -5.60
C ASP A 95 9.22 -4.35 -6.46
N LYS A 96 9.01 -5.67 -6.31
CA LYS A 96 9.67 -6.71 -7.12
C LYS A 96 9.38 -6.61 -8.63
N PHE A 97 8.42 -5.82 -9.05
CA PHE A 97 8.09 -5.55 -10.46
C PHE A 97 8.72 -4.27 -10.99
N ASP A 98 9.34 -3.48 -10.11
CA ASP A 98 9.92 -2.18 -10.43
C ASP A 98 11.42 -2.27 -10.69
N ASP A 99 11.79 -2.39 -11.97
CA ASP A 99 13.20 -2.39 -12.37
C ASP A 99 13.84 -1.00 -12.27
N PHE A 100 13.04 0.07 -12.19
CA PHE A 100 13.59 1.44 -12.20
C PHE A 100 14.45 1.70 -10.97
N ILE A 101 14.10 1.13 -9.83
CA ILE A 101 14.89 1.19 -8.60
C ILE A 101 16.24 0.51 -8.80
N THR A 102 16.26 -0.61 -9.51
CA THR A 102 17.48 -1.40 -9.75
C THR A 102 18.33 -0.82 -10.89
N ASP A 103 17.69 -0.37 -11.97
CA ASP A 103 18.38 0.11 -13.17
C ASP A 103 18.91 1.54 -13.04
N TYR A 104 18.27 2.37 -12.20
CA TYR A 104 18.59 3.80 -12.07
C TYR A 104 18.68 4.27 -10.60
N PRO A 105 19.51 3.67 -9.75
CA PRO A 105 19.53 3.95 -8.32
C PRO A 105 19.85 5.42 -7.99
N ILE A 106 20.75 6.05 -8.73
CA ILE A 106 21.12 7.46 -8.51
C ILE A 106 19.96 8.39 -8.87
N THR A 107 19.24 8.11 -9.95
CA THR A 107 18.08 8.90 -10.38
C THR A 107 16.94 8.78 -9.36
N VAL A 108 16.75 7.59 -8.78
CA VAL A 108 15.76 7.35 -7.71
C VAL A 108 16.10 8.19 -6.48
N ILE A 109 17.37 8.19 -6.04
CA ILE A 109 17.81 8.98 -4.88
C ILE A 109 17.59 10.48 -5.10
N ILE A 110 17.92 10.99 -6.29
CA ILE A 110 17.71 12.41 -6.61
C ILE A 110 16.20 12.75 -6.67
N ALA A 111 15.42 11.88 -7.29
CA ALA A 111 13.96 12.07 -7.38
C ALA A 111 13.29 12.03 -5.98
N ASP A 112 13.72 11.11 -5.12
CA ASP A 112 13.25 11.01 -3.75
C ASP A 112 13.59 12.27 -2.93
N TYR A 113 14.84 12.74 -3.03
CA TYR A 113 15.27 13.99 -2.38
C TYR A 113 14.46 15.20 -2.84
N LEU A 114 14.24 15.32 -4.15
CA LEU A 114 13.43 16.40 -4.74
C LEU A 114 11.97 16.29 -4.32
N TYR A 115 11.42 15.09 -4.30
CA TYR A 115 10.06 14.80 -3.85
C TYR A 115 9.87 15.19 -2.39
N HIS A 116 10.78 14.80 -1.50
CA HIS A 116 10.76 15.18 -0.09
C HIS A 116 10.93 16.69 0.12
N PHE A 117 11.71 17.37 -0.72
CA PHE A 117 11.85 18.80 -0.69
C PHE A 117 10.53 19.50 -1.09
N LEU A 118 9.89 19.05 -2.16
CA LEU A 118 8.59 19.55 -2.60
C LEU A 118 7.50 19.31 -1.55
N GLN A 119 7.51 18.16 -0.89
CA GLN A 119 6.59 17.86 0.20
C GLN A 119 6.72 18.80 1.41
N LYS A 120 7.92 19.33 1.67
CA LYS A 120 8.11 20.33 2.74
C LYS A 120 7.57 21.70 2.40
N LEU A 121 7.50 22.03 1.12
CA LEU A 121 6.98 23.30 0.61
C LEU A 121 5.46 23.29 0.39
N ASP A 122 4.87 22.10 0.26
CA ASP A 122 3.47 21.92 -0.10
C ASP A 122 2.78 20.97 0.91
N ASN A 123 2.04 21.56 1.83
CA ASN A 123 1.33 20.80 2.87
C ASN A 123 0.26 19.84 2.32
N ASP A 124 -0.23 20.07 1.10
CA ASP A 124 -1.26 19.27 0.45
C ASP A 124 -0.71 18.28 -0.58
N PHE A 125 0.62 18.26 -0.78
CA PHE A 125 1.33 17.39 -1.73
C PHE A 125 0.86 17.54 -3.18
N TYR A 126 0.14 18.62 -3.51
CA TYR A 126 -0.46 18.83 -4.82
C TYR A 126 0.60 18.95 -5.93
N TRP A 127 1.62 19.80 -5.72
CA TRP A 127 2.68 20.02 -6.70
C TRP A 127 3.58 18.80 -6.88
N ALA A 128 3.88 18.09 -5.78
CA ALA A 128 4.64 16.86 -5.83
C ALA A 128 3.90 15.78 -6.64
N LYS A 129 2.58 15.63 -6.42
CA LYS A 129 1.73 14.71 -7.17
C LYS A 129 1.63 15.10 -8.64
N LEU A 130 1.44 16.38 -8.95
CA LEU A 130 1.36 16.88 -10.32
C LEU A 130 2.66 16.63 -11.09
N ALA A 131 3.83 16.91 -10.48
CA ALA A 131 5.13 16.65 -11.07
C ALA A 131 5.33 15.16 -11.36
N LYS A 132 4.96 14.29 -10.43
CA LYS A 132 5.01 12.83 -10.56
C LYS A 132 4.14 12.34 -11.72
N MET A 133 2.88 12.75 -11.75
CA MET A 133 1.92 12.32 -12.79
C MET A 133 2.20 12.92 -14.16
N SER A 134 2.93 14.04 -14.25
CA SER A 134 3.35 14.65 -15.52
C SER A 134 4.61 14.01 -16.09
N SER A 135 5.32 13.20 -15.32
CA SER A 135 6.56 12.54 -15.76
C SER A 135 6.26 11.35 -16.67
N LYS A 136 6.63 11.47 -17.95
CA LYS A 136 6.54 10.34 -18.91
C LYS A 136 7.32 9.11 -18.46
N THR A 137 8.44 9.31 -17.78
CA THR A 137 9.25 8.21 -17.24
C THR A 137 8.52 7.49 -16.12
N PHE A 138 7.89 8.23 -15.21
CA PHE A 138 7.10 7.66 -14.12
C PHE A 138 5.88 6.87 -14.65
N LEU A 139 5.15 7.43 -15.61
CA LEU A 139 4.01 6.73 -16.23
C LEU A 139 4.43 5.43 -16.93
N LYS A 140 5.58 5.44 -17.63
CA LYS A 140 6.14 4.22 -18.23
C LYS A 140 6.54 3.19 -17.17
N CYS A 141 7.05 3.64 -16.02
CA CYS A 141 7.37 2.75 -14.90
C CYS A 141 6.13 2.06 -14.37
N ILE A 142 5.05 2.80 -14.11
CA ILE A 142 3.75 2.25 -13.67
C ILE A 142 3.25 1.18 -14.64
N GLU A 143 3.26 1.45 -15.94
CA GLU A 143 2.82 0.50 -16.96
C GLU A 143 3.68 -0.77 -17.02
N LYS A 144 4.98 -0.64 -16.79
CA LYS A 144 5.88 -1.80 -16.68
C LYS A 144 5.56 -2.64 -15.45
N VAL A 145 5.40 -2.00 -14.28
CA VAL A 145 5.02 -2.66 -13.03
C VAL A 145 3.70 -3.42 -13.21
N LYS A 146 2.68 -2.76 -13.76
CA LYS A 146 1.37 -3.35 -14.07
C LYS A 146 1.49 -4.57 -14.98
N THR A 147 2.22 -4.44 -16.08
CA THR A 147 2.41 -5.53 -17.06
C THR A 147 3.10 -6.75 -16.41
N LYS A 148 4.13 -6.53 -15.60
CA LYS A 148 4.81 -7.60 -14.89
C LYS A 148 3.96 -8.23 -13.80
N ALA A 149 3.20 -7.43 -13.06
CA ALA A 149 2.27 -7.91 -12.05
C ALA A 149 1.20 -8.84 -12.66
N ILE A 150 0.63 -8.46 -13.80
CA ILE A 150 -0.34 -9.30 -14.53
C ILE A 150 0.29 -10.63 -14.95
N LYS A 151 1.49 -10.60 -15.55
CA LYS A 151 2.22 -11.83 -15.93
C LYS A 151 2.53 -12.70 -14.70
N TYR A 152 2.89 -12.07 -13.57
CA TYR A 152 3.14 -12.79 -12.33
C TYR A 152 1.88 -13.48 -11.80
N LYS A 153 0.74 -12.78 -11.81
CA LYS A 153 -0.57 -13.33 -11.46
C LYS A 153 -0.87 -14.61 -12.30
N ASP A 154 -0.64 -14.53 -13.61
CA ASP A 154 -0.88 -15.68 -14.51
C ASP A 154 0.05 -16.87 -14.18
N LYS A 155 1.34 -16.59 -13.89
CA LYS A 155 2.31 -17.60 -13.43
C LYS A 155 1.86 -18.27 -12.14
N MET A 156 1.29 -17.50 -11.19
CA MET A 156 0.79 -17.99 -9.90
C MET A 156 -0.59 -18.64 -10.00
N LYS A 157 -1.17 -18.67 -11.20
CA LYS A 157 -2.52 -19.23 -11.46
C LYS A 157 -3.57 -18.57 -10.56
N CYS A 158 -3.51 -17.25 -10.45
CA CYS A 158 -4.47 -16.42 -9.73
C CYS A 158 -5.34 -15.67 -10.73
N ASP A 159 -6.59 -15.38 -10.34
CA ASP A 159 -7.54 -14.64 -11.17
C ASP A 159 -7.29 -13.14 -11.10
N LEU A 160 -6.97 -12.64 -9.91
CA LEU A 160 -6.79 -11.21 -9.63
C LEU A 160 -5.49 -10.95 -8.89
N ILE A 161 -4.91 -9.74 -9.08
CA ILE A 161 -3.74 -9.27 -8.34
C ILE A 161 -3.99 -7.88 -7.75
N CYS A 162 -3.67 -7.72 -6.48
CA CYS A 162 -3.67 -6.46 -5.75
C CYS A 162 -2.23 -6.06 -5.42
N VAL A 163 -1.88 -4.81 -5.74
CA VAL A 163 -0.55 -4.24 -5.46
C VAL A 163 -0.66 -2.87 -4.77
N GLY A 164 0.45 -2.34 -4.30
CA GLY A 164 0.64 -0.98 -3.80
C GLY A 164 1.77 -0.28 -4.55
N HIS A 165 2.85 0.06 -3.84
CA HIS A 165 4.16 0.54 -4.28
C HIS A 165 4.16 1.83 -5.13
N THR A 166 3.45 1.86 -6.25
CA THR A 166 3.48 3.00 -7.18
C THR A 166 2.69 4.22 -6.67
N HIS A 167 1.87 4.05 -5.63
CA HIS A 167 0.94 5.06 -5.11
C HIS A 167 -0.08 5.57 -6.14
N CYS A 168 -0.34 4.81 -7.19
CA CYS A 168 -1.28 5.15 -8.25
C CYS A 168 -2.50 4.24 -8.12
N PRO A 169 -3.57 4.70 -7.42
CA PRO A 169 -4.75 3.88 -7.20
C PRO A 169 -5.42 3.52 -8.53
N GLU A 170 -5.72 2.24 -8.72
CA GLU A 170 -6.35 1.73 -9.93
C GLU A 170 -7.26 0.54 -9.61
N ALA A 171 -8.50 0.59 -10.10
CA ALA A 171 -9.45 -0.51 -10.06
C ALA A 171 -10.33 -0.45 -11.32
N ASN A 172 -9.70 -0.59 -12.47
CA ASN A 172 -10.40 -0.66 -13.73
C ASN A 172 -10.93 -2.09 -13.97
N GLU A 173 -11.88 -2.23 -14.90
CA GLU A 173 -12.36 -3.54 -15.34
C GLU A 173 -11.18 -4.39 -15.83
N GLY A 174 -10.76 -5.34 -15.02
CA GLY A 174 -9.59 -6.15 -15.32
C GLY A 174 -9.17 -7.06 -14.17
N THR A 175 -7.92 -7.45 -14.19
CA THR A 175 -7.34 -8.39 -13.23
C THR A 175 -6.28 -7.77 -12.32
N TYR A 176 -5.98 -6.49 -12.52
CA TYR A 176 -4.98 -5.70 -11.77
C TYR A 176 -5.65 -4.60 -10.97
N PHE A 177 -5.28 -4.50 -9.70
CA PHE A 177 -5.78 -3.49 -8.76
C PHE A 177 -4.61 -2.89 -7.98
N ASN A 178 -4.63 -1.58 -7.78
CA ASN A 178 -3.66 -0.89 -6.95
C ASN A 178 -4.36 -0.12 -5.84
N SER A 179 -3.96 -0.37 -4.61
CA SER A 179 -4.59 0.23 -3.42
C SER A 179 -4.32 1.74 -3.27
N GLY A 180 -3.38 2.29 -4.03
CA GLY A 180 -2.90 3.65 -3.80
C GLY A 180 -2.05 3.77 -2.54
N CYS A 181 -2.21 4.86 -1.78
CA CYS A 181 -1.41 5.09 -0.59
C CYS A 181 -2.17 5.88 0.50
N TRP A 182 -1.58 5.89 1.71
CA TRP A 182 -2.03 6.67 2.86
C TRP A 182 -1.06 7.82 3.20
N THR A 183 -0.26 8.26 2.24
CA THR A 183 0.70 9.36 2.39
C THR A 183 0.21 10.66 1.73
N GLU A 184 -0.71 10.56 0.79
CA GLU A 184 -1.30 11.67 0.06
C GLU A 184 -2.75 11.92 0.47
N LYS A 185 -3.28 13.15 0.24
CA LYS A 185 -4.71 13.43 0.40
C LYS A 185 -5.53 12.61 -0.58
N ALA A 186 -6.73 12.24 -0.14
CA ALA A 186 -7.56 11.18 -0.65
C ALA A 186 -6.85 9.82 -0.55
N SER A 187 -6.58 9.41 0.70
CA SER A 187 -6.16 8.05 1.01
C SER A 187 -7.12 7.05 0.40
N THR A 188 -6.59 5.96 -0.15
CA THR A 188 -7.40 4.95 -0.84
C THR A 188 -7.11 3.56 -0.31
N PHE A 189 -8.08 2.67 -0.46
CA PHE A 189 -7.95 1.27 -0.13
C PHE A 189 -8.79 0.41 -1.07
N LEU A 190 -8.48 -0.88 -1.13
CA LEU A 190 -9.28 -1.86 -1.88
C LEU A 190 -10.21 -2.60 -0.91
N LEU A 191 -11.50 -2.64 -1.26
CA LEU A 191 -12.47 -3.49 -0.60
C LEU A 191 -12.71 -4.74 -1.46
N VAL A 192 -12.59 -5.91 -0.84
CA VAL A 192 -12.83 -7.19 -1.50
C VAL A 192 -14.05 -7.85 -0.89
N ASP A 193 -15.12 -7.93 -1.68
CA ASP A 193 -16.35 -8.61 -1.28
C ASP A 193 -16.79 -9.59 -2.35
N ASN A 194 -16.98 -10.85 -1.95
CA ASN A 194 -17.47 -11.94 -2.80
C ASN A 194 -16.83 -11.99 -4.19
N GLY A 195 -15.49 -11.81 -4.26
CA GLY A 195 -14.72 -11.84 -5.52
C GLY A 195 -14.79 -10.58 -6.36
N THR A 196 -15.48 -9.55 -5.89
CA THR A 196 -15.48 -8.21 -6.47
C THR A 196 -14.48 -7.34 -5.70
N ILE A 197 -13.69 -6.56 -6.43
CA ILE A 197 -12.73 -5.63 -5.84
C ILE A 197 -13.12 -4.22 -6.25
N THR A 198 -13.34 -3.35 -5.27
CA THR A 198 -13.61 -1.93 -5.47
C THR A 198 -12.50 -1.07 -4.86
N LEU A 199 -12.23 0.06 -5.49
CA LEU A 199 -11.31 1.07 -4.99
C LEU A 199 -12.12 2.13 -4.27
N GLU A 200 -11.91 2.24 -2.96
CA GLU A 200 -12.61 3.17 -2.10
C GLU A 200 -11.68 4.34 -1.73
N LYS A 201 -12.26 5.53 -1.64
CA LYS A 201 -11.61 6.71 -1.09
C LYS A 201 -12.03 6.88 0.36
N TYR A 202 -11.04 7.06 1.23
CA TYR A 202 -11.33 7.42 2.60
C TYR A 202 -11.74 8.89 2.67
N GLU A 203 -12.92 9.13 3.25
CA GLU A 203 -13.42 10.43 3.64
C GLU A 203 -13.75 10.40 5.14
N GLU A 204 -13.53 11.51 5.86
CA GLU A 204 -13.71 11.57 7.33
C GLU A 204 -15.15 11.20 7.77
N ASN A 205 -16.11 11.25 6.84
CA ASN A 205 -17.53 10.86 7.02
C ASN A 205 -17.84 9.46 6.49
N TYR A 206 -16.81 8.63 6.24
CA TYR A 206 -17.01 7.25 5.80
C TYR A 206 -17.65 6.44 6.94
N ILE A 207 -18.97 6.42 6.97
CA ILE A 207 -19.75 5.54 7.83
C ILE A 207 -20.10 4.33 6.95
N SER A 208 -19.53 3.17 7.26
CA SER A 208 -19.95 1.92 6.64
C SER A 208 -21.44 1.70 6.91
N ILE A 209 -22.24 1.66 5.85
CA ILE A 209 -23.65 1.25 5.91
C ILE A 209 -23.72 -0.25 6.12
#